data_ccc4ab16ef67e5c93c11941a4315956d
#
_entry.id   ccc4ab16ef67e5c93c11941a4315956d
#
_cell.length_a   1.000
_cell.length_b   1.000
_cell.length_c   1.000
_cell.angle_alpha   90.00
_cell.angle_beta   90.00
_cell.angle_gamma   90.00
#
_symmetry.space_group_name_H-M   'P 1'
#
loop_
_entity.id
_entity.type
_entity.pdbx_description
1 polymer ?
#
loop_
_entity_poly.entity_id
_entity_poly.type
_entity_poly.pdbx_seq_one_letter_code
_entity_poly.pdbx_strand_id
1 'polypeptide(L)'
;FPGPAHPGWLRRDYAEQSARLGQLQRVGFEGVDPALRHLLAELSAMAFLDFLGALTGIEGLIPDPHFRGAGLSLTLPGGHLALHADFNRDRTRHLQRKVTVLYYLSGDWQPEWGGALELWDEARTICQACYPPLLDRLIVMAHGDTFWHGHPAPLGCPEGRFRAALSAYYYVAPPSPDEDDSHGAIWATQSTVADG
;
A
#
# COMPACT_ATOMS: atom_id res chain seq x y z
N PHE A 1 -18.03 -2.60 4.46
CA PHE A 1 -16.72 -3.19 4.20
C PHE A 1 -16.74 -4.68 4.61
N PRO A 2 -16.29 -5.61 3.77
CA PRO A 2 -16.29 -7.04 4.11
C PRO A 2 -15.29 -7.31 5.24
N GLY A 3 -15.77 -7.89 6.34
CA GLY A 3 -14.93 -8.29 7.46
C GLY A 3 -13.97 -9.44 7.10
N PRO A 4 -12.98 -9.76 7.97
CA PRO A 4 -11.92 -10.73 7.69
C PRO A 4 -12.42 -12.16 7.46
N ALA A 5 -13.60 -12.52 7.97
CA ALA A 5 -14.23 -13.83 7.75
C ALA A 5 -14.94 -13.95 6.40
N HIS A 6 -15.10 -12.86 5.64
CA HIS A 6 -15.77 -12.91 4.35
C HIS A 6 -14.92 -13.68 3.33
N PRO A 7 -15.51 -14.56 2.48
CA PRO A 7 -14.77 -15.27 1.45
C PRO A 7 -14.11 -14.29 0.45
N GLY A 8 -13.00 -14.72 -0.14
CA GLY A 8 -12.23 -13.92 -1.11
C GLY A 8 -11.05 -13.16 -0.51
N TRP A 9 -10.79 -13.27 0.79
CA TRP A 9 -9.54 -12.81 1.38
C TRP A 9 -8.45 -13.86 1.24
N LEU A 10 -7.27 -13.44 0.78
CA LEU A 10 -6.04 -14.24 0.83
C LEU A 10 -5.12 -13.68 1.90
N ARG A 11 -4.60 -14.55 2.74
CA ARG A 11 -3.56 -14.21 3.69
C ARG A 11 -2.23 -14.00 2.95
N ARG A 12 -1.57 -12.88 3.24
CA ARG A 12 -0.34 -12.44 2.59
C ARG A 12 0.79 -12.25 3.59
N ASP A 13 0.92 -13.18 4.50
CA ASP A 13 2.06 -13.16 5.44
C ASP A 13 3.32 -13.65 4.73
N TYR A 14 4.42 -12.94 4.95
CA TYR A 14 5.76 -13.38 4.57
C TYR A 14 6.48 -13.77 5.85
N ALA A 15 6.56 -15.08 6.12
CA ALA A 15 7.16 -15.62 7.34
C ALA A 15 8.69 -15.42 7.36
N GLU A 16 9.33 -15.39 6.20
CA GLU A 16 10.75 -15.09 6.09
C GLU A 16 11.00 -13.63 6.50
N GLN A 17 11.78 -13.44 7.54
CA GLN A 17 12.19 -12.14 8.10
C GLN A 17 11.08 -11.33 8.82
N SER A 18 9.93 -11.91 9.16
CA SER A 18 8.81 -11.18 9.79
C SER A 18 8.41 -9.87 9.07
N ALA A 19 8.64 -9.82 7.76
CA ALA A 19 8.45 -8.60 6.99
C ALA A 19 6.97 -8.19 6.88
N ARG A 20 6.07 -9.16 6.98
CA ARG A 20 4.64 -8.93 6.84
C ARG A 20 3.86 -9.96 7.63
N LEU A 21 3.03 -9.52 8.58
CA LEU A 21 2.22 -10.40 9.41
C LEU A 21 0.79 -9.88 9.53
N GLY A 22 -0.18 -10.79 9.63
CA GLY A 22 -1.59 -10.46 9.84
C GLY A 22 -2.24 -9.73 8.68
N GLN A 23 -1.69 -9.82 7.47
CA GLN A 23 -2.19 -9.12 6.29
C GLN A 23 -3.16 -9.99 5.50
N LEU A 24 -4.32 -9.43 5.19
CA LEU A 24 -5.28 -10.01 4.26
C LEU A 24 -5.42 -9.09 3.04
N GLN A 25 -5.37 -9.66 1.85
CA GLN A 25 -5.61 -8.97 0.60
C GLN A 25 -6.79 -9.60 -0.12
N ARG A 26 -7.71 -8.77 -0.59
CA ARG A 26 -8.85 -9.27 -1.34
C ARG A 26 -8.46 -9.53 -2.79
N VAL A 27 -8.87 -10.69 -3.29
CA VAL A 27 -8.71 -11.07 -4.68
C VAL A 27 -10.07 -10.99 -5.36
N GLY A 28 -10.15 -10.18 -6.42
CA GLY A 28 -11.39 -9.95 -7.16
C GLY A 28 -12.39 -9.07 -6.42
N PHE A 29 -13.49 -8.76 -7.10
CA PHE A 29 -14.53 -7.84 -6.63
C PHE A 29 -15.88 -8.51 -6.36
N GLU A 30 -15.93 -9.84 -6.43
CA GLU A 30 -17.14 -10.59 -6.11
C GLU A 30 -17.54 -10.38 -4.65
N GLY A 31 -18.78 -10.00 -4.40
CA GLY A 31 -19.28 -9.70 -3.05
C GLY A 31 -18.72 -8.42 -2.43
N VAL A 32 -17.98 -7.59 -3.15
CA VAL A 32 -17.59 -6.25 -2.71
C VAL A 32 -18.78 -5.30 -2.86
N ASP A 33 -18.97 -4.48 -1.84
CA ASP A 33 -20.03 -3.46 -1.81
C ASP A 33 -19.98 -2.59 -3.08
N PRO A 34 -21.16 -2.28 -3.70
CA PRO A 34 -21.21 -1.43 -4.89
C PRO A 34 -20.53 -0.07 -4.73
N ALA A 35 -20.61 0.55 -3.54
CA ALA A 35 -19.96 1.84 -3.27
C ALA A 35 -18.43 1.72 -3.32
N LEU A 36 -17.85 0.63 -2.79
CA LEU A 36 -16.40 0.39 -2.88
C LEU A 36 -15.96 0.10 -4.32
N ARG A 37 -16.79 -0.61 -5.09
CA ARG A 37 -16.51 -0.82 -6.53
C ARG A 37 -16.56 0.49 -7.31
N HIS A 38 -17.51 1.36 -6.97
CA HIS A 38 -17.60 2.69 -7.58
C HIS A 38 -16.37 3.52 -7.24
N LEU A 39 -15.95 3.55 -5.96
CA LEU A 39 -14.72 4.24 -5.55
C LEU A 39 -13.49 3.74 -6.33
N LEU A 40 -13.35 2.43 -6.53
CA LEU A 40 -12.26 1.87 -7.35
C LEU A 40 -12.31 2.34 -8.80
N ALA A 41 -13.51 2.45 -9.38
CA ALA A 41 -13.69 2.98 -10.73
C ALA A 41 -13.32 4.46 -10.80
N GLU A 42 -13.72 5.26 -9.81
CA GLU A 42 -13.37 6.68 -9.73
C GLU A 42 -11.85 6.90 -9.62
N LEU A 43 -11.14 6.05 -8.85
CA LEU A 43 -9.68 6.10 -8.79
C LEU A 43 -8.99 5.78 -10.12
N SER A 44 -9.72 5.19 -11.08
CA SER A 44 -9.22 4.92 -12.44
C SER A 44 -9.76 5.90 -13.49
N ALA A 45 -10.62 6.84 -13.09
CA ALA A 45 -11.24 7.80 -14.00
C ALA A 45 -10.27 8.91 -14.41
N MET A 46 -10.47 9.46 -15.62
CA MET A 46 -9.62 10.54 -16.16
C MET A 46 -9.52 11.73 -15.21
N ALA A 47 -10.63 12.14 -14.59
CA ALA A 47 -10.62 13.26 -13.66
C ALA A 47 -9.66 13.06 -12.48
N PHE A 48 -9.55 11.82 -11.98
CA PHE A 48 -8.60 11.49 -10.90
C PHE A 48 -7.16 11.40 -11.43
N LEU A 49 -6.95 10.91 -12.64
CA LEU A 49 -5.64 10.89 -13.28
C LEU A 49 -5.13 12.31 -13.55
N ASP A 50 -5.98 13.22 -14.03
CA ASP A 50 -5.66 14.63 -14.21
C ASP A 50 -5.30 15.30 -12.88
N PHE A 51 -6.06 15.01 -11.82
CA PHE A 51 -5.72 15.46 -10.47
C PHE A 51 -4.35 14.96 -10.02
N LEU A 52 -4.06 13.65 -10.17
CA LEU A 52 -2.76 13.09 -9.83
C LEU A 52 -1.63 13.70 -10.66
N GLY A 53 -1.85 13.89 -11.97
CA GLY A 53 -0.88 14.54 -12.87
C GLY A 53 -0.56 15.95 -12.42
N ALA A 54 -1.59 16.75 -12.09
CA ALA A 54 -1.42 18.11 -11.59
C ALA A 54 -0.70 18.15 -10.21
N LEU A 55 -1.00 17.20 -9.32
CA LEU A 55 -0.41 17.11 -7.99
C LEU A 55 1.06 16.67 -8.03
N THR A 56 1.40 15.70 -8.89
CA THR A 56 2.72 15.05 -8.90
C THR A 56 3.66 15.58 -9.98
N GLY A 57 3.14 16.30 -10.97
CA GLY A 57 3.89 16.70 -12.17
C GLY A 57 4.18 15.53 -13.12
N ILE A 58 3.57 14.36 -12.92
CA ILE A 58 3.80 13.17 -13.75
C ILE A 58 2.70 13.10 -14.80
N GLU A 59 3.09 13.18 -16.07
CA GLU A 59 2.18 13.08 -17.22
C GLU A 59 1.98 11.62 -17.65
N GLY A 60 0.86 11.33 -18.27
CA GLY A 60 0.58 10.05 -18.89
C GLY A 60 0.39 8.90 -17.90
N LEU A 61 -0.15 9.19 -16.72
CA LEU A 61 -0.44 8.18 -15.71
C LEU A 61 -1.46 7.15 -16.23
N ILE A 62 -1.14 5.87 -16.06
CA ILE A 62 -1.93 4.72 -16.45
C ILE A 62 -2.40 4.01 -15.17
N PRO A 63 -3.71 3.89 -14.91
CA PRO A 63 -4.20 3.18 -13.74
C PRO A 63 -4.07 1.67 -13.92
N ASP A 64 -4.02 0.91 -12.81
CA ASP A 64 -4.15 -0.55 -12.84
C ASP A 64 -5.61 -0.98 -12.67
N PRO A 65 -6.35 -1.28 -13.74
CA PRO A 65 -7.76 -1.65 -13.65
C PRO A 65 -7.97 -3.05 -13.03
N HIS A 66 -6.91 -3.83 -12.88
CA HIS A 66 -6.97 -5.18 -12.30
C HIS A 66 -6.50 -5.23 -10.84
N PHE A 67 -6.01 -4.11 -10.29
CA PHE A 67 -5.52 -3.98 -8.91
C PHE A 67 -4.57 -5.12 -8.50
N ARG A 68 -3.64 -5.49 -9.37
CA ARG A 68 -2.63 -6.52 -9.09
C ARG A 68 -1.67 -6.06 -8.01
N GLY A 69 -1.72 -6.72 -6.85
CA GLY A 69 -0.97 -6.32 -5.65
C GLY A 69 -1.55 -5.11 -4.92
N ALA A 70 -2.56 -4.46 -5.49
CA ALA A 70 -3.33 -3.37 -4.92
C ALA A 70 -4.75 -3.84 -4.50
N GLY A 71 -5.70 -2.92 -4.36
CA GLY A 71 -7.09 -3.19 -4.00
C GLY A 71 -7.31 -3.15 -2.48
N LEU A 72 -8.31 -3.90 -2.01
CA LEU A 72 -8.67 -3.92 -0.59
C LEU A 72 -7.70 -4.75 0.23
N SER A 73 -7.25 -4.20 1.35
CA SER A 73 -6.40 -4.88 2.31
C SER A 73 -6.85 -4.66 3.75
N LEU A 74 -6.59 -5.64 4.59
CA LEU A 74 -6.78 -5.58 6.04
C LEU A 74 -5.47 -5.94 6.72
N THR A 75 -5.15 -5.22 7.81
CA THR A 75 -4.18 -5.68 8.80
C THR A 75 -4.93 -6.02 10.08
N LEU A 76 -4.78 -7.25 10.57
CA LEU A 76 -5.42 -7.78 11.76
C LEU A 76 -4.68 -7.34 13.04
N PRO A 77 -5.31 -7.47 14.23
CA PRO A 77 -4.60 -7.27 15.50
C PRO A 77 -3.29 -8.02 15.54
N GLY A 78 -2.22 -7.40 16.06
CA GLY A 78 -0.87 -7.94 16.06
C GLY A 78 -0.15 -7.93 14.70
N GLY A 79 -0.86 -7.60 13.62
CA GLY A 79 -0.28 -7.53 12.28
C GLY A 79 0.58 -6.29 12.07
N HIS A 80 1.55 -6.37 11.17
CA HIS A 80 2.45 -5.28 10.80
C HIS A 80 2.94 -5.41 9.36
N LEU A 81 3.58 -4.38 8.87
CA LEU A 81 4.24 -4.34 7.58
C LEU A 81 5.59 -3.65 7.76
N ALA A 82 6.68 -4.39 7.65
CA ALA A 82 8.03 -3.85 7.79
C ALA A 82 8.31 -2.73 6.77
N LEU A 83 9.30 -1.91 7.06
CA LEU A 83 9.73 -0.89 6.12
C LEU A 83 10.22 -1.52 4.82
N HIS A 84 9.73 -1.01 3.72
CA HIS A 84 10.07 -1.49 2.38
C HIS A 84 9.98 -0.35 1.37
N ALA A 85 10.68 -0.53 0.27
CA ALA A 85 10.40 0.15 -0.98
C ALA A 85 9.62 -0.81 -1.87
N ASP A 86 8.62 -0.30 -2.53
CA ASP A 86 7.73 -1.09 -3.37
C ASP A 86 8.42 -1.59 -4.66
N PHE A 87 7.85 -2.61 -5.31
CA PHE A 87 8.28 -3.02 -6.65
C PHE A 87 8.12 -1.86 -7.64
N ASN A 88 9.05 -1.72 -8.58
CA ASN A 88 9.12 -0.60 -9.50
C ASN A 88 8.43 -0.81 -10.86
N ARG A 89 8.18 -2.05 -11.26
CA ARG A 89 7.61 -2.36 -12.59
C ARG A 89 6.53 -3.44 -12.56
N ASP A 90 5.48 -3.25 -13.35
CA ASP A 90 4.60 -4.35 -13.80
C ASP A 90 5.28 -5.05 -14.99
N ARG A 91 5.92 -6.19 -14.73
CA ARG A 91 6.63 -6.98 -15.75
C ARG A 91 5.71 -7.53 -16.84
N THR A 92 4.45 -7.79 -16.52
CA THR A 92 3.49 -8.36 -17.48
C THR A 92 3.07 -7.34 -18.52
N ARG A 93 2.98 -6.05 -18.14
CA ARG A 93 2.55 -4.97 -19.01
C ARG A 93 3.69 -4.05 -19.44
N HIS A 94 4.89 -4.31 -18.98
CA HIS A 94 6.06 -3.45 -19.21
C HIS A 94 5.81 -2.00 -18.80
N LEU A 95 5.20 -1.77 -17.64
CA LEU A 95 4.89 -0.46 -17.12
C LEU A 95 5.75 -0.13 -15.90
N GLN A 96 6.17 1.13 -15.78
CA GLN A 96 6.92 1.64 -14.65
C GLN A 96 5.97 2.24 -13.61
N ARG A 97 6.00 1.79 -12.37
CA ARG A 97 5.21 2.32 -11.27
C ARG A 97 5.74 3.67 -10.83
N LYS A 98 4.86 4.65 -10.70
CA LYS A 98 5.22 6.04 -10.34
C LYS A 98 4.49 6.56 -9.12
N VAL A 99 3.24 6.15 -8.91
CA VAL A 99 2.42 6.66 -7.82
C VAL A 99 1.68 5.51 -7.15
N THR A 100 1.58 5.58 -5.84
CA THR A 100 0.70 4.77 -5.01
C THR A 100 -0.29 5.68 -4.31
N VAL A 101 -1.56 5.32 -4.39
CA VAL A 101 -2.62 5.94 -3.60
C VAL A 101 -3.06 4.95 -2.53
N LEU A 102 -3.15 5.42 -1.28
CA LEU A 102 -3.76 4.71 -0.17
C LEU A 102 -4.97 5.49 0.31
N TYR A 103 -6.11 4.82 0.39
CA TYR A 103 -7.34 5.37 0.95
C TYR A 103 -7.77 4.53 2.14
N TYR A 104 -7.83 5.14 3.33
CA TYR A 104 -8.12 4.43 4.55
C TYR A 104 -9.61 4.32 4.80
N LEU A 105 -10.02 3.13 5.27
CA LEU A 105 -11.40 2.73 5.50
C LEU A 105 -11.65 2.31 6.96
N SER A 106 -10.68 2.59 7.85
CA SER A 106 -10.77 2.24 9.29
C SER A 106 -11.62 3.26 10.03
N GLY A 107 -12.88 2.92 10.33
CA GLY A 107 -13.74 3.75 11.17
C GLY A 107 -13.29 3.73 12.63
N ASP A 108 -13.47 4.85 13.34
CA ASP A 108 -13.21 5.00 14.78
C ASP A 108 -11.82 4.54 15.23
N TRP A 109 -10.79 4.72 14.37
CA TRP A 109 -9.43 4.31 14.65
C TRP A 109 -8.83 5.16 15.78
N GLN A 110 -8.27 4.47 16.79
CA GLN A 110 -7.62 5.15 17.91
C GLN A 110 -6.10 5.20 17.67
N PRO A 111 -5.44 6.34 17.94
CA PRO A 111 -3.99 6.48 17.76
C PRO A 111 -3.16 5.43 18.50
N GLU A 112 -3.63 5.00 19.68
CA GLU A 112 -2.97 4.02 20.55
C GLU A 112 -2.90 2.63 19.93
N TRP A 113 -3.71 2.36 18.91
CA TRP A 113 -3.70 1.09 18.18
C TRP A 113 -2.55 0.99 17.18
N GLY A 114 -1.83 2.10 16.96
CA GLY A 114 -0.72 2.15 16.01
C GLY A 114 -1.16 2.05 14.55
N GLY A 115 -0.34 1.44 13.70
CA GLY A 115 -0.65 1.20 12.30
C GLY A 115 -0.60 2.45 11.41
N ALA A 116 -0.04 3.54 11.90
CA ALA A 116 0.21 4.72 11.07
C ALA A 116 1.19 4.36 9.93
N LEU A 117 0.96 4.92 8.76
CA LEU A 117 1.93 4.85 7.68
C LEU A 117 3.13 5.72 8.05
N GLU A 118 4.28 5.11 8.14
CA GLU A 118 5.55 5.77 8.37
C GLU A 118 6.30 5.94 7.05
N LEU A 119 6.82 7.14 6.82
CA LEU A 119 7.71 7.46 5.71
C LEU A 119 9.09 7.76 6.29
N TRP A 120 10.11 7.08 5.82
CA TRP A 120 11.45 7.15 6.35
C TRP A 120 12.44 7.74 5.34
N ASP A 121 13.52 8.30 5.86
CA ASP A 121 14.64 8.75 5.04
C ASP A 121 15.33 7.59 4.31
N GLU A 122 16.14 7.88 3.31
CA GLU A 122 16.85 6.89 2.50
C GLU A 122 17.74 5.97 3.35
N ALA A 123 18.37 6.52 4.40
CA ALA A 123 19.20 5.76 5.33
C ALA A 123 18.38 4.92 6.33
N ARG A 124 17.06 5.09 6.40
CA ARG A 124 16.15 4.44 7.35
C ARG A 124 16.49 4.74 8.81
N THR A 125 16.96 5.95 9.07
CA THR A 125 17.38 6.39 10.40
C THR A 125 16.38 7.32 11.05
N ILE A 126 15.59 8.05 10.24
CA ILE A 126 14.64 9.05 10.71
C ILE A 126 13.29 8.83 10.04
N CYS A 127 12.25 8.64 10.86
CA CYS A 127 10.88 8.72 10.38
C CYS A 127 10.53 10.18 10.11
N GLN A 128 10.40 10.52 8.83
CA GLN A 128 10.14 11.89 8.37
C GLN A 128 8.67 12.29 8.48
N ALA A 129 7.78 11.32 8.36
CA ALA A 129 6.34 11.56 8.45
C ALA A 129 5.60 10.30 8.93
N CYS A 130 4.49 10.53 9.65
CA CYS A 130 3.67 9.48 10.23
C CYS A 130 2.19 9.84 10.09
N TYR A 131 1.42 9.02 9.39
CA TYR A 131 0.02 9.26 9.06
C TYR A 131 -0.90 8.17 9.61
N PRO A 132 -1.68 8.43 10.67
CA PRO A 132 -2.67 7.47 11.18
C PRO A 132 -3.68 7.05 10.11
N PRO A 133 -4.14 5.79 10.12
CA PRO A 133 -5.06 5.24 9.12
C PRO A 133 -6.51 5.65 9.39
N LEU A 134 -6.77 6.94 9.44
CA LEU A 134 -8.10 7.48 9.74
C LEU A 134 -9.03 7.31 8.54
N LEU A 135 -10.31 7.06 8.83
CA LEU A 135 -11.35 6.99 7.81
C LEU A 135 -11.31 8.23 6.88
N ASP A 136 -11.54 8.00 5.60
CA ASP A 136 -11.56 9.01 4.53
C ASP A 136 -10.23 9.76 4.31
N ARG A 137 -9.13 9.26 4.88
CA ARG A 137 -7.80 9.79 4.58
C ARG A 137 -7.27 9.17 3.30
N LEU A 138 -6.96 10.04 2.33
CA LEU A 138 -6.27 9.68 1.10
C LEU A 138 -4.81 10.14 1.20
N ILE A 139 -3.88 9.26 0.87
CA ILE A 139 -2.44 9.54 0.79
C ILE A 139 -1.97 9.24 -0.62
N VAL A 140 -1.28 10.18 -1.22
CA VAL A 140 -0.60 10.02 -2.51
C VAL A 140 0.89 9.95 -2.25
N MET A 141 1.51 8.86 -2.66
CA MET A 141 2.96 8.64 -2.51
C MET A 141 3.61 8.56 -3.88
N ALA A 142 4.68 9.32 -4.10
CA ALA A 142 5.59 9.08 -5.20
C ALA A 142 6.29 7.74 -5.00
N HIS A 143 6.72 7.12 -6.09
CA HIS A 143 7.43 5.84 -6.09
C HIS A 143 8.91 6.04 -6.41
N GLY A 144 9.77 5.32 -5.69
CA GLY A 144 11.21 5.28 -5.91
C GLY A 144 11.85 4.19 -5.03
N ASP A 145 13.01 3.72 -5.43
CA ASP A 145 13.69 2.56 -4.82
C ASP A 145 14.20 2.85 -3.40
N THR A 146 14.25 4.13 -3.02
CA THR A 146 14.67 4.60 -1.69
C THR A 146 13.51 5.20 -0.88
N PHE A 147 12.26 5.09 -1.35
CA PHE A 147 11.08 5.59 -0.64
C PHE A 147 10.56 4.56 0.38
N TRP A 148 11.26 4.50 1.51
CA TRP A 148 10.98 3.57 2.58
C TRP A 148 9.72 3.93 3.32
N HIS A 149 8.80 2.97 3.39
CA HIS A 149 7.54 3.14 4.09
C HIS A 149 7.03 1.82 4.68
N GLY A 150 6.09 1.93 5.63
CA GLY A 150 5.48 0.77 6.26
C GLY A 150 4.67 1.16 7.50
N HIS A 151 4.33 0.18 8.30
CA HIS A 151 3.86 0.32 9.68
C HIS A 151 4.46 -0.82 10.50
N PRO A 152 5.75 -0.68 10.90
CA PRO A 152 6.56 -1.78 11.41
C PRO A 152 6.15 -2.26 12.80
N ALA A 153 5.47 -1.42 13.58
CA ALA A 153 4.97 -1.82 14.88
C ALA A 153 3.70 -2.68 14.75
N PRO A 154 3.57 -3.77 15.52
CA PRO A 154 2.34 -4.55 15.56
C PRO A 154 1.13 -3.74 16.00
N LEU A 155 -0.04 -3.98 15.37
CA LEU A 155 -1.28 -3.32 15.74
C LEU A 155 -1.76 -3.73 17.12
N GLY A 156 -2.05 -2.74 17.98
CA GLY A 156 -2.64 -2.90 19.30
C GLY A 156 -4.16 -2.80 19.32
N CYS A 157 -4.83 -2.85 18.18
CA CYS A 157 -6.30 -2.77 18.14
C CYS A 157 -6.95 -4.04 18.74
N PRO A 158 -8.14 -3.91 19.35
CA PRO A 158 -8.85 -5.05 19.92
C PRO A 158 -9.38 -5.99 18.83
N GLU A 159 -9.73 -7.22 19.22
CA GLU A 159 -10.37 -8.19 18.36
C GLU A 159 -11.63 -7.61 17.69
N GLY A 160 -11.82 -7.93 16.42
CA GLY A 160 -12.89 -7.39 15.60
C GLY A 160 -12.63 -6.00 15.02
N ARG A 161 -11.51 -5.36 15.38
CA ARG A 161 -11.00 -4.16 14.71
C ARG A 161 -9.85 -4.52 13.80
N PHE A 162 -9.68 -3.79 12.73
CA PHE A 162 -8.63 -4.00 11.74
C PHE A 162 -8.31 -2.70 11.00
N ARG A 163 -7.07 -2.56 10.61
CA ARG A 163 -6.64 -1.48 9.74
C ARG A 163 -7.05 -1.83 8.30
N ALA A 164 -8.01 -1.10 7.76
CA ALA A 164 -8.55 -1.28 6.42
C ALA A 164 -8.02 -0.22 5.47
N ALA A 165 -7.57 -0.62 4.30
CA ALA A 165 -7.11 0.29 3.27
C ALA A 165 -7.51 -0.21 1.87
N LEU A 166 -7.74 0.75 0.98
CA LEU A 166 -7.77 0.57 -0.45
C LEU A 166 -6.48 1.13 -1.01
N SER A 167 -5.76 0.35 -1.81
CA SER A 167 -4.59 0.83 -2.55
C SER A 167 -4.82 0.80 -4.04
N ALA A 168 -4.27 1.78 -4.75
CA ALA A 168 -4.25 1.85 -6.20
C ALA A 168 -2.86 2.26 -6.68
N TYR A 169 -2.41 1.65 -7.78
CA TYR A 169 -1.10 1.88 -8.37
C TYR A 169 -1.25 2.55 -9.73
N TYR A 170 -0.36 3.50 -9.99
CA TYR A 170 -0.34 4.24 -11.25
C TYR A 170 1.04 4.16 -11.86
N TYR A 171 1.03 3.95 -13.15
CA TYR A 171 2.19 3.62 -13.95
C TYR A 171 2.37 4.64 -15.07
N VAL A 172 3.53 4.60 -15.69
CA VAL A 172 3.80 5.24 -16.98
C VAL A 172 4.43 4.22 -17.92
N ALA A 173 4.40 4.46 -19.21
CA ALA A 173 5.22 3.73 -20.15
C ALA A 173 6.70 4.02 -19.86
N PRO A 174 7.58 3.00 -19.80
CA PRO A 174 9.00 3.22 -19.57
C PRO A 174 9.63 3.95 -20.78
N PRO A 175 10.66 4.77 -20.56
CA PRO A 175 11.33 5.50 -21.63
C PRO A 175 12.05 4.58 -22.63
N SER A 176 12.51 3.40 -22.18
CA SER A 176 13.07 2.35 -23.02
C SER A 176 12.46 1.00 -22.67
N PRO A 177 11.97 0.22 -23.65
CA PRO A 177 11.47 -1.12 -23.41
C PRO A 177 12.56 -2.14 -23.05
N ASP A 178 13.82 -1.87 -23.39
CA ASP A 178 14.94 -2.80 -23.27
C ASP A 178 15.69 -2.72 -21.92
N GLU A 179 15.43 -1.71 -21.10
CA GLU A 179 16.01 -1.62 -19.76
C GLU A 179 15.16 -2.42 -18.76
N ASP A 180 15.66 -3.59 -18.36
CA ASP A 180 15.07 -4.36 -17.26
C ASP A 180 15.80 -4.07 -15.95
N ASP A 181 15.42 -2.98 -15.29
CA ASP A 181 15.79 -2.62 -13.91
C ASP A 181 14.73 -3.08 -12.90
N SER A 182 13.85 -4.01 -13.30
CA SER A 182 12.71 -4.43 -12.50
C SER A 182 13.12 -5.23 -11.26
N HIS A 183 12.56 -4.84 -10.11
CA HIS A 183 12.72 -5.55 -8.85
C HIS A 183 11.37 -5.75 -8.13
N GLY A 184 11.33 -6.73 -7.23
CA GLY A 184 10.24 -6.91 -6.27
C GLY A 184 10.30 -5.85 -5.16
N ALA A 185 9.44 -5.96 -4.15
CA ALA A 185 9.56 -5.13 -2.97
C ALA A 185 10.93 -5.34 -2.30
N ILE A 186 11.61 -4.23 -1.98
CA ILE A 186 12.89 -4.23 -1.27
C ILE A 186 12.57 -4.04 0.21
N TRP A 187 12.95 -5.00 1.05
CA TRP A 187 12.67 -4.96 2.48
C TRP A 187 13.85 -4.40 3.24
N ALA A 188 13.57 -3.56 4.25
CA ALA A 188 14.58 -3.19 5.21
C ALA A 188 14.97 -4.44 6.00
N THR A 189 16.20 -4.92 5.84
CA THR A 189 16.75 -5.95 6.73
C THR A 189 16.82 -5.35 8.14
N GLN A 190 16.26 -6.03 9.13
CA GLN A 190 16.50 -5.65 10.52
C GLN A 190 18.02 -5.74 10.75
N SER A 191 18.68 -4.58 10.86
CA SER A 191 20.00 -4.55 11.50
C SER A 191 19.76 -5.07 12.90
N THR A 192 20.40 -6.17 13.25
CA THR A 192 20.53 -6.57 14.64
C THR A 192 21.06 -5.35 15.40
N VAL A 193 20.18 -4.73 16.18
CA VAL A 193 20.63 -3.75 17.17
C VAL A 193 21.52 -4.58 18.09
N ALA A 194 22.82 -4.34 18.00
CA ALA A 194 23.77 -4.87 18.97
C ALA A 194 23.38 -4.23 20.31
N ASP A 195 22.90 -5.08 21.23
CA ASP A 195 22.75 -4.72 22.63
C ASP A 195 24.12 -4.19 23.12
N GLY A 196 24.16 -2.91 23.45
CA GLY A 196 25.25 -2.22 24.11
C GLY A 196 24.76 -1.68 25.43
#